data_707850a725605b6ba974af1df9ab69a2
#
_entry.id   707850a725605b6ba974af1df9ab69a2
#
_cell.length_a   1.000
_cell.length_b   1.000
_cell.length_c   1.000
_cell.angle_alpha   90.00
_cell.angle_beta   90.00
_cell.angle_gamma   90.00
#
_symmetry.space_group_name_H-M   'P 1'
#
loop_
_entity.id
_entity.type
_entity.pdbx_description
1 polymer ?
#
loop_
_entity_poly.entity_id
_entity_poly.type
_entity_poly.pdbx_seq_one_letter_code
_entity_poly.pdbx_strand_id
1 'polypeptide(L)'
;MAVIKIGAMPQLTPERATEVFADRFAGRYQVYSTKIRRRDFVVKKSEWAGVAVRLKQDQTGASFVFTALMPNALLRVLFGGLASYLFLRSEWKALEAEIADFIESAPEFKDAARERAA
;
A
#
# COMPACT_ATOMS: atom_id res chain seq x y z
N MET A 1 1.60 0.04 10.33
CA MET A 1 2.48 0.02 9.16
C MET A 1 2.89 -1.41 8.88
N ALA A 2 2.71 -1.88 7.66
CA ALA A 2 3.12 -3.22 7.24
C ALA A 2 4.25 -3.11 6.22
N VAL A 3 5.14 -4.10 6.24
CA VAL A 3 6.26 -4.15 5.31
C VAL A 3 6.30 -5.54 4.68
N ILE A 4 6.41 -5.60 3.36
CA ILE A 4 6.59 -6.84 2.62
C ILE A 4 7.89 -6.74 1.84
N LYS A 5 8.79 -7.65 2.12
CA LYS A 5 10.06 -7.74 1.40
C LYS A 5 9.89 -8.59 0.16
N ILE A 6 10.50 -8.17 -0.93
CA ILE A 6 10.56 -8.95 -2.17
C ILE A 6 12.03 -9.12 -2.58
N GLY A 7 12.28 -10.06 -3.49
CA GLY A 7 13.60 -10.26 -4.02
C GLY A 7 14.11 -9.03 -4.77
N ALA A 8 15.41 -8.98 -5.02
CA ALA A 8 16.00 -7.85 -5.72
C ALA A 8 15.40 -7.71 -7.12
N MET A 9 14.82 -6.56 -7.39
CA MET A 9 14.21 -6.22 -8.68
C MET A 9 14.65 -4.82 -9.08
N PRO A 10 15.91 -4.64 -9.51
CA PRO A 10 16.45 -3.30 -9.77
C PRO A 10 15.73 -2.55 -10.89
N GLN A 11 15.02 -3.26 -11.75
CA GLN A 11 14.26 -2.65 -12.84
C GLN A 11 12.82 -2.28 -12.44
N LEU A 12 12.37 -2.69 -11.26
CA LEU A 12 11.04 -2.33 -10.79
C LEU A 12 11.01 -0.86 -10.39
N THR A 13 10.07 -0.12 -10.95
CA THR A 13 9.87 1.30 -10.64
C THR A 13 8.56 1.49 -9.89
N PRO A 14 8.39 2.60 -9.16
CA PRO A 14 7.10 2.92 -8.55
C PRO A 14 5.96 2.98 -9.58
N GLU A 15 6.24 3.49 -10.78
CA GLU A 15 5.26 3.57 -11.86
C GLU A 15 4.79 2.18 -12.29
N ARG A 16 5.73 1.25 -12.47
CA ARG A 16 5.39 -0.13 -12.85
C ARG A 16 4.62 -0.84 -11.75
N ALA A 17 5.02 -0.65 -10.50
CA ALA A 17 4.31 -1.20 -9.35
C ALA A 17 2.87 -0.66 -9.30
N THR A 18 2.69 0.64 -9.55
CA THR A 18 1.35 1.24 -9.63
C THR A 18 0.50 0.59 -10.70
N GLU A 19 1.06 0.34 -11.88
CA GLU A 19 0.34 -0.33 -12.97
C GLU A 19 -0.09 -1.74 -12.60
N VAL A 20 0.79 -2.51 -11.99
CA VAL A 20 0.50 -3.89 -11.56
C VAL A 20 -0.64 -3.89 -10.53
N PHE A 21 -0.59 -2.99 -9.55
CA PHE A 21 -1.65 -2.87 -8.56
C PHE A 21 -2.95 -2.42 -9.20
N ALA A 22 -2.90 -1.45 -10.11
CA ALA A 22 -4.10 -0.95 -10.79
C ALA A 22 -4.78 -2.05 -11.59
N ASP A 23 -4.01 -2.87 -12.30
CA ASP A 23 -4.55 -3.98 -13.07
C ASP A 23 -5.20 -5.04 -12.17
N ARG A 24 -4.55 -5.37 -11.06
CA ARG A 24 -5.05 -6.40 -10.14
C ARG A 24 -6.34 -5.98 -9.47
N PHE A 25 -6.43 -4.72 -9.06
CA PHE A 25 -7.57 -4.23 -8.30
C PHE A 25 -8.60 -3.50 -9.17
N ALA A 26 -8.48 -3.57 -10.49
CA ALA A 26 -9.41 -2.94 -11.41
C ALA A 26 -10.85 -3.40 -11.13
N GLY A 27 -11.76 -2.44 -11.01
CA GLY A 27 -13.17 -2.73 -10.71
C GLY A 27 -13.48 -2.93 -9.23
N ARG A 28 -12.46 -3.03 -8.37
CA ARG A 28 -12.65 -3.19 -6.91
C ARG A 28 -12.18 -1.96 -6.14
N TYR A 29 -10.97 -1.52 -6.40
CA TYR A 29 -10.36 -0.37 -5.72
C TYR A 29 -9.75 0.54 -6.76
N GLN A 30 -9.66 1.81 -6.43
CA GLN A 30 -8.97 2.78 -7.25
C GLN A 30 -7.50 2.82 -6.83
N VAL A 31 -6.60 2.75 -7.81
CA VAL A 31 -5.15 2.87 -7.57
C VAL A 31 -4.64 4.07 -8.34
N TYR A 32 -3.96 4.98 -7.66
CA TYR A 32 -3.44 6.19 -8.29
C TYR A 32 -2.13 6.63 -7.64
N SER A 33 -1.28 7.28 -8.44
CA SER A 33 -0.03 7.85 -7.93
C SER A 33 -0.33 9.03 -7.02
N THR A 34 0.55 9.25 -6.05
CA THR A 34 0.40 10.37 -5.12
C THR A 34 1.70 11.16 -5.01
N LYS A 35 1.55 12.45 -4.71
CA LYS A 35 2.68 13.34 -4.43
C LYS A 35 2.95 13.49 -2.94
N ILE A 36 2.24 12.75 -2.10
CA ILE A 36 2.49 12.75 -0.66
C ILE A 36 3.92 12.26 -0.42
N ARG A 37 4.65 12.99 0.40
CA ARG A 37 6.05 12.69 0.69
C ARG A 37 6.21 11.28 1.24
N ARG A 38 7.17 10.54 0.71
CA ARG A 38 7.48 9.16 1.09
C ARG A 38 6.34 8.18 0.79
N ARG A 39 5.53 8.50 -0.21
CA ARG A 39 4.49 7.61 -0.73
C ARG A 39 4.57 7.62 -2.24
N ASP A 40 4.32 6.48 -2.85
CA ASP A 40 4.37 6.36 -4.31
C ASP A 40 2.99 6.30 -4.91
N PHE A 41 2.11 5.48 -4.35
CA PHE A 41 0.75 5.37 -4.84
C PHE A 41 -0.21 5.01 -3.70
N VAL A 42 -1.50 5.13 -3.98
CA VAL A 42 -2.55 4.86 -3.01
C VAL A 42 -3.51 3.83 -3.59
N VAL A 43 -3.87 2.84 -2.77
CA VAL A 43 -4.97 1.92 -3.05
C VAL A 43 -6.16 2.43 -2.25
N LYS A 44 -7.17 2.95 -2.96
CA LYS A 44 -8.33 3.60 -2.34
C LYS A 44 -9.52 2.66 -2.32
N LYS A 45 -10.00 2.32 -1.14
CA LYS A 45 -11.23 1.56 -0.95
C LYS A 45 -12.43 2.50 -0.91
N SER A 46 -12.33 3.62 -0.21
CA SER A 46 -13.37 4.62 -0.06
C SER A 46 -12.75 5.98 0.28
N GLU A 47 -13.58 7.01 0.42
CA GLU A 47 -13.12 8.32 0.85
C GLU A 47 -12.52 8.28 2.27
N TRP A 48 -12.92 7.30 3.08
CA TRP A 48 -12.47 7.15 4.47
C TRP A 48 -11.27 6.23 4.62
N ALA A 49 -11.12 5.25 3.75
CA ALA A 49 -10.12 4.20 3.94
C ALA A 49 -9.32 3.96 2.67
N GLY A 50 -8.01 4.00 2.81
CA GLY A 50 -7.07 3.65 1.77
C GLY A 50 -5.74 3.28 2.39
N VAL A 51 -4.83 2.79 1.57
CA VAL A 51 -3.47 2.46 1.97
C VAL A 51 -2.50 3.14 1.02
N ALA A 52 -1.60 3.94 1.57
CA ALA A 52 -0.51 4.51 0.79
C ALA A 52 0.64 3.51 0.77
N VAL A 53 1.21 3.28 -0.39
CA VAL A 53 2.27 2.29 -0.60
C VAL A 53 3.52 2.99 -1.10
N ARG A 54 4.66 2.59 -0.55
CA ARG A 54 5.95 3.06 -1.01
C ARG A 54 6.82 1.85 -1.39
N LEU A 55 7.44 1.93 -2.55
CA LEU A 55 8.46 0.97 -2.97
C LEU A 55 9.82 1.47 -2.51
N LYS A 56 10.45 0.75 -1.58
CA LYS A 56 11.81 1.01 -1.14
C LYS A 56 12.73 -0.02 -1.78
N GLN A 57 13.81 0.44 -2.38
CA GLN A 57 14.79 -0.44 -2.99
C GLN A 57 16.17 -0.16 -2.39
N ASP A 58 16.92 -1.23 -2.14
CA ASP A 58 18.30 -1.15 -1.72
C ASP A 58 19.12 -2.24 -2.43
N GLN A 59 20.39 -2.37 -2.07
CA GLN A 59 21.30 -3.32 -2.72
C GLN A 59 20.94 -4.77 -2.43
N THR A 60 20.21 -5.03 -1.34
CA THR A 60 19.91 -6.39 -0.89
C THR A 60 18.52 -6.85 -1.33
N GLY A 61 17.68 -5.94 -1.79
CA GLY A 61 16.33 -6.27 -2.21
C GLY A 61 15.42 -5.06 -2.26
N ALA A 62 14.13 -5.33 -2.34
CA ALA A 62 13.09 -4.32 -2.37
C ALA A 62 12.04 -4.60 -1.30
N SER A 63 11.28 -3.57 -0.92
CA SER A 63 10.21 -3.70 0.06
C SER A 63 9.05 -2.80 -0.31
N PHE A 64 7.82 -3.25 -0.05
CA PHE A 64 6.64 -2.40 -0.07
C PHE A 64 6.29 -2.02 1.35
N VAL A 65 6.18 -0.73 1.62
CA VAL A 65 5.82 -0.20 2.93
C VAL A 65 4.42 0.41 2.84
N PHE A 66 3.52 -0.04 3.71
CA PHE A 66 2.13 0.37 3.72
C PHE A 66 1.86 1.34 4.86
N THR A 67 1.07 2.36 4.59
CA THR A 67 0.61 3.30 5.61
C THR A 67 -0.88 3.54 5.43
N ALA A 68 -1.64 3.37 6.51
CA ALA A 68 -3.06 3.65 6.50
C ALA A 68 -3.31 5.14 6.20
N LEU A 69 -4.33 5.43 5.41
CA LEU A 69 -4.61 6.78 4.92
C LEU A 69 -6.11 6.99 4.78
N MET A 70 -6.57 8.20 5.07
CA MET A 70 -7.87 8.68 4.59
C MET A 70 -7.62 9.35 3.24
N PRO A 71 -8.14 8.80 2.12
CA PRO A 71 -7.85 9.37 0.80
C PRO A 71 -8.40 10.77 0.61
N ASN A 72 -9.56 11.08 1.19
CA ASN A 72 -10.14 12.41 1.08
C ASN A 72 -9.42 13.39 1.99
N ALA A 73 -8.81 14.44 1.41
CA ALA A 73 -8.03 15.41 2.15
C ALA A 73 -8.87 16.18 3.18
N LEU A 74 -10.11 16.51 2.84
CA LEU A 74 -11.01 17.22 3.75
C LEU A 74 -11.36 16.36 4.97
N LEU A 75 -11.69 15.08 4.75
CA LEU A 75 -11.97 14.15 5.83
C LEU A 75 -10.74 13.96 6.72
N ARG A 76 -9.56 13.93 6.13
CA ARG A 76 -8.30 13.79 6.86
C ARG A 76 -8.08 14.99 7.81
N VAL A 77 -8.39 16.19 7.35
CA VAL A 77 -8.25 17.39 8.17
C VAL A 77 -9.30 17.44 9.28
N LEU A 78 -10.56 17.11 8.96
CA LEU A 78 -11.68 17.23 9.90
C LEU A 78 -11.72 16.07 10.91
N PHE A 79 -11.38 14.87 10.49
CA PHE A 79 -11.56 13.65 11.29
C PHE A 79 -10.28 12.84 11.46
N GLY A 80 -9.15 13.35 11.01
CA GLY A 80 -7.86 12.69 11.23
C GLY A 80 -7.51 12.71 12.70
N GLY A 81 -6.99 11.60 13.21
CA GLY A 81 -6.58 11.50 14.58
C GLY A 81 -6.90 10.15 15.18
N LEU A 82 -6.66 10.02 16.49
CA LEU A 82 -6.76 8.75 17.19
C LEU A 82 -8.16 8.16 17.12
N ALA A 83 -9.20 8.97 17.29
CA ALA A 83 -10.58 8.49 17.27
C ALA A 83 -10.94 7.87 15.92
N SER A 84 -10.59 8.55 14.84
CA SER A 84 -10.82 8.05 13.48
C SER A 84 -10.00 6.79 13.20
N TYR A 85 -8.77 6.76 13.66
CA TYR A 85 -7.93 5.57 13.55
C TYR A 85 -8.59 4.36 14.20
N LEU A 86 -9.12 4.52 15.41
CA LEU A 86 -9.78 3.43 16.12
C LEU A 86 -11.02 2.95 15.39
N PHE A 87 -11.79 3.85 14.78
CA PHE A 87 -12.99 3.51 14.02
C PHE A 87 -12.69 2.76 12.73
N LEU A 88 -11.63 3.15 12.02
CA LEU A 88 -11.30 2.62 10.69
C LEU A 88 -10.26 1.52 10.71
N ARG A 89 -9.74 1.21 11.88
CA ARG A 89 -8.63 0.28 12.05
C ARG A 89 -8.88 -1.08 11.39
N SER A 90 -10.07 -1.63 11.54
CA SER A 90 -10.39 -2.94 10.96
C SER A 90 -10.42 -2.89 9.44
N GLU A 91 -10.94 -1.81 8.85
CA GLU A 91 -10.94 -1.64 7.39
C GLU A 91 -9.54 -1.50 6.83
N TRP A 92 -8.68 -0.72 7.49
CA TRP A 92 -7.29 -0.58 7.07
C TRP A 92 -6.53 -1.89 7.17
N LYS A 93 -6.73 -2.64 8.25
CA LYS A 93 -6.09 -3.94 8.42
C LYS A 93 -6.53 -4.94 7.36
N ALA A 94 -7.81 -4.97 7.06
CA ALA A 94 -8.35 -5.86 6.04
C ALA A 94 -7.79 -5.51 4.66
N LEU A 95 -7.71 -4.22 4.34
CA LEU A 95 -7.16 -3.76 3.07
C LEU A 95 -5.67 -4.07 2.96
N GLU A 96 -4.91 -3.81 4.02
CA GLU A 96 -3.48 -4.15 4.05
C GLU A 96 -3.25 -5.64 3.87
N ALA A 97 -4.06 -6.48 4.52
CA ALA A 97 -3.95 -7.93 4.39
C ALA A 97 -4.26 -8.38 2.96
N GLU A 98 -5.25 -7.80 2.32
CA GLU A 98 -5.58 -8.12 0.93
C GLU A 98 -4.46 -7.72 -0.02
N ILE A 99 -3.87 -6.54 0.18
CA ILE A 99 -2.72 -6.10 -0.61
C ILE A 99 -1.53 -7.02 -0.38
N ALA A 100 -1.27 -7.40 0.87
CA ALA A 100 -0.18 -8.30 1.21
C ALA A 100 -0.36 -9.68 0.55
N ASP A 101 -1.57 -10.22 0.57
CA ASP A 101 -1.88 -11.49 -0.09
C ASP A 101 -1.65 -11.39 -1.60
N PHE A 102 -2.03 -10.28 -2.21
CA PHE A 102 -1.77 -10.06 -3.63
C PHE A 102 -0.28 -10.06 -3.92
N ILE A 103 0.52 -9.30 -3.17
CA ILE A 103 1.96 -9.21 -3.41
C ILE A 103 2.62 -10.59 -3.27
N GLU A 104 2.25 -11.33 -2.25
CA GLU A 104 2.82 -12.67 -2.01
C GLU A 104 2.47 -13.68 -3.10
N SER A 105 1.30 -13.52 -3.75
CA SER A 105 0.84 -14.44 -4.79
C SER A 105 1.13 -13.95 -6.21
N ALA A 106 1.53 -12.70 -6.38
CA ALA A 106 1.73 -12.12 -7.71
C ALA A 106 3.02 -12.61 -8.34
N PRO A 107 2.97 -13.13 -9.57
CA PRO A 107 4.19 -13.56 -10.26
C PRO A 107 5.11 -12.40 -10.63
N GLU A 108 4.59 -11.18 -10.64
CA GLU A 108 5.37 -9.97 -10.94
C GLU A 108 6.33 -9.59 -9.81
N PHE A 109 6.11 -10.09 -8.59
CA PHE A 109 6.93 -9.76 -7.43
C PHE A 109 7.66 -11.00 -6.93
N LYS A 110 8.99 -10.94 -7.00
CA LYS A 110 9.85 -12.07 -6.73
C LYS A 110 10.09 -12.25 -5.22
N ASP A 111 9.98 -13.49 -4.75
CA ASP A 111 10.32 -13.85 -3.36
C ASP A 111 9.62 -13.01 -2.30
N ALA A 112 8.35 -12.67 -2.54
CA ALA A 112 7.61 -11.82 -1.61
C ALA A 112 7.35 -12.55 -0.30
N ALA A 113 7.64 -11.87 0.82
CA ALA A 113 7.40 -12.40 2.15
C ALA A 113 7.07 -11.26 3.11
N ARG A 114 6.08 -11.48 3.98
CA ARG A 114 5.75 -10.51 5.02
C ARG A 114 6.84 -10.47 6.07
N GLU A 115 7.20 -9.25 6.47
CA GLU A 115 8.07 -9.07 7.61
C GLU A 115 7.26 -9.34 8.87
N ARG A 116 7.72 -10.30 9.67
CA ARG A 116 7.05 -10.61 10.92
C ARG A 116 7.32 -9.50 11.92
N ALA A 117 6.28 -9.04 12.60
CA ALA A 117 6.44 -8.16 13.74
C ALA A 117 7.28 -8.90 14.78
N ALA A 118 8.36 -8.26 15.17
CA ALA A 118 9.24 -8.83 16.18
C ALA A 118 8.55 -8.81 17.55
#